data_a608bc8d411f4ae6275644bcae9e5eb6
#
_entry.id   a608bc8d411f4ae6275644bcae9e5eb6
#
_cell.length_a   1.000
_cell.length_b   1.000
_cell.length_c   1.000
_cell.angle_alpha   90.00
_cell.angle_beta   90.00
_cell.angle_gamma   90.00
#
_symmetry.space_group_name_H-M   'P 1'
#
loop_
_entity.id
_entity.type
_entity.pdbx_description
1 polymer ?
#
loop_
_entity_poly.entity_id
_entity_poly.type
_entity_poly.pdbx_seq_one_letter_code
_entity_poly.pdbx_strand_id
1 'polypeptide(L)'
;MLVPEAAEIGDTVKVYYGSTRTSEKNRPEGIGRAIMPTYGEVSISVPPEHKVGRMEVASKPDPEKHFALSSSQFFGDPKTFRSALSREFRKRPVGEREAVIFVHGFNTNFAEGVFRAAQLDHDFDIDAVSVTYTWPSRANPVAYAYDRDSALFARDGLEELITEVRRAGADNILLVGHSMGAQVTMETLRQMAIRSPAELHRTVDSVILLAPDIDVDLFRAQAARIGRLPEPFVVIVSERDRVLDLSARLTGERNRLGNVRSIEKFADLNVTIVDVTGFSGVRDLGHFTIGSSPALISILGKQKALETLIKGDTSGQTGLVQGTVLTVQQATEIVLSPITSLAQ
;
A
#
# COMPACT_ATOMS: atom_id res chain seq x y z
N MET A 1 20.37 -9.90 -4.80
CA MET A 1 21.66 -9.72 -5.49
C MET A 1 21.68 -8.33 -6.12
N LEU A 2 22.76 -7.57 -6.00
CA LEU A 2 22.89 -6.26 -6.62
C LEU A 2 23.35 -6.45 -8.08
N VAL A 3 22.70 -5.73 -9.02
CA VAL A 3 22.92 -5.78 -10.47
C VAL A 3 22.99 -4.33 -10.99
N PRO A 4 24.11 -3.64 -10.80
CA PRO A 4 24.24 -2.22 -11.12
C PRO A 4 23.96 -1.88 -12.58
N GLU A 5 24.35 -2.75 -13.50
CA GLU A 5 24.16 -2.62 -14.95
C GLU A 5 22.66 -2.57 -15.35
N ALA A 6 21.76 -3.09 -14.52
CA ALA A 6 20.32 -3.03 -14.79
C ALA A 6 19.80 -1.59 -14.87
N ALA A 7 20.46 -0.63 -14.22
CA ALA A 7 20.08 0.78 -14.28
C ALA A 7 20.21 1.41 -15.68
N GLU A 8 21.03 0.80 -16.56
CA GLU A 8 21.23 1.27 -17.93
C GLU A 8 20.30 0.57 -18.94
N ILE A 9 19.54 -0.46 -18.47
CA ILE A 9 18.73 -1.32 -19.33
C ILE A 9 17.25 -1.00 -19.18
N GLY A 10 16.75 -0.93 -17.94
CA GLY A 10 15.35 -0.71 -17.64
C GLY A 10 15.07 0.65 -16.99
N ASP A 11 13.78 0.96 -16.81
CA ASP A 11 13.37 2.15 -16.07
C ASP A 11 13.72 2.02 -14.60
N THR A 12 14.32 3.05 -14.01
CA THR A 12 14.74 3.02 -12.62
C THR A 12 13.77 3.73 -11.71
N VAL A 13 13.20 2.98 -10.77
CA VAL A 13 12.36 3.50 -9.69
C VAL A 13 13.18 3.57 -8.40
N LYS A 14 13.22 4.75 -7.79
CA LYS A 14 13.84 4.95 -6.48
C LYS A 14 12.81 4.78 -5.38
N VAL A 15 13.07 3.87 -4.45
CA VAL A 15 12.23 3.60 -3.29
C VAL A 15 13.01 3.86 -2.01
N TYR A 16 12.50 4.76 -1.18
CA TYR A 16 12.98 4.93 0.19
C TYR A 16 12.32 3.90 1.10
N TYR A 17 13.00 3.48 2.17
CA TYR A 17 12.38 2.54 3.10
C TYR A 17 12.66 2.88 4.57
N GLY A 18 11.68 2.54 5.42
CA GLY A 18 11.86 2.31 6.84
C GLY A 18 11.58 0.85 7.16
N SER A 19 12.33 0.26 8.09
CA SER A 19 12.19 -1.15 8.44
C SER A 19 12.39 -1.41 9.91
N THR A 20 11.50 -2.18 10.51
CA THR A 20 11.67 -2.76 11.86
C THR A 20 12.01 -4.25 11.83
N ARG A 21 12.57 -4.72 10.71
CA ARG A 21 13.21 -6.04 10.61
C ARG A 21 14.59 -6.00 11.27
N THR A 22 15.03 -7.14 11.79
CA THR A 22 16.43 -7.26 12.21
C THR A 22 17.35 -7.04 11.02
N SER A 23 18.46 -6.33 11.28
CA SER A 23 19.44 -5.99 10.26
C SER A 23 20.73 -6.78 10.47
N GLU A 24 21.23 -7.39 9.42
CA GLU A 24 22.55 -8.00 9.37
C GLU A 24 23.39 -7.26 8.32
N LYS A 25 24.60 -6.85 8.72
CA LYS A 25 25.55 -6.15 7.82
C LYS A 25 24.90 -4.95 7.08
N ASN A 26 24.08 -4.17 7.81
CA ASN A 26 23.35 -3.01 7.29
C ASN A 26 22.29 -3.36 6.22
N ARG A 27 21.75 -4.58 6.25
CA ARG A 27 20.65 -5.02 5.39
C ARG A 27 19.47 -5.44 6.25
N PRO A 28 18.29 -4.82 6.12
CA PRO A 28 17.10 -5.15 6.89
C PRO A 28 16.36 -6.36 6.31
N GLU A 29 17.10 -7.43 6.00
CA GLU A 29 16.57 -8.66 5.38
C GLU A 29 16.16 -9.71 6.41
N GLY A 30 16.44 -9.46 7.70
CA GLY A 30 16.14 -10.39 8.77
C GLY A 30 14.62 -10.59 8.98
N ILE A 31 14.27 -11.75 9.55
CA ILE A 31 12.90 -12.13 9.85
C ILE A 31 12.48 -11.80 11.29
N GLY A 32 13.41 -11.29 12.10
CA GLY A 32 13.18 -10.88 13.49
C GLY A 32 12.67 -9.44 13.60
N ARG A 33 12.29 -9.06 14.81
CA ARG A 33 11.77 -7.74 15.17
C ARG A 33 12.89 -6.87 15.75
N ALA A 34 13.06 -5.66 15.23
CA ALA A 34 13.97 -4.63 15.76
C ALA A 34 13.14 -3.47 16.32
N ILE A 35 13.46 -3.06 17.58
CA ILE A 35 12.76 -1.95 18.23
C ILE A 35 13.01 -0.63 17.52
N MET A 36 14.25 -0.37 17.12
CA MET A 36 14.61 0.84 16.39
C MET A 36 14.51 0.58 14.89
N PRO A 37 13.78 1.41 14.14
CA PRO A 37 13.72 1.27 12.70
C PRO A 37 15.07 1.59 12.05
N THR A 38 15.34 0.92 10.97
CA THR A 38 16.45 1.21 10.06
C THR A 38 15.92 1.86 8.80
N TYR A 39 16.75 2.66 8.14
CA TYR A 39 16.36 3.45 6.98
C TYR A 39 17.34 3.27 5.83
N GLY A 40 16.85 3.50 4.62
CA GLY A 40 17.70 3.52 3.43
C GLY A 40 16.95 3.89 2.18
N GLU A 41 17.65 3.77 1.06
CA GLU A 41 17.08 3.85 -0.27
C GLU A 41 17.58 2.71 -1.15
N VAL A 42 16.75 2.31 -2.10
CA VAL A 42 17.10 1.35 -3.15
C VAL A 42 16.67 1.91 -4.49
N SER A 43 17.42 1.58 -5.54
CA SER A 43 16.97 1.79 -6.91
C SER A 43 16.66 0.42 -7.53
N ILE A 44 15.44 0.31 -8.04
CA ILE A 44 14.95 -0.91 -8.67
C ILE A 44 14.81 -0.64 -10.16
N SER A 45 15.46 -1.46 -10.98
CA SER A 45 15.27 -1.46 -12.42
C SER A 45 14.04 -2.30 -12.77
N VAL A 46 13.09 -1.69 -13.47
CA VAL A 46 11.95 -2.36 -14.07
C VAL A 46 12.36 -2.82 -15.46
N PRO A 47 12.23 -4.11 -15.81
CA PRO A 47 12.77 -4.62 -17.07
C PRO A 47 12.00 -4.10 -18.28
N PRO A 48 12.62 -3.94 -19.45
CA PRO A 48 11.94 -3.56 -20.70
C PRO A 48 10.80 -4.51 -21.10
N GLU A 49 10.93 -5.81 -20.78
CA GLU A 49 9.88 -6.81 -21.04
C GLU A 49 8.77 -6.85 -19.95
N HIS A 50 8.75 -5.87 -19.05
CA HIS A 50 7.76 -5.81 -17.96
C HIS A 50 6.32 -5.84 -18.47
N LYS A 51 5.47 -6.54 -17.73
CA LYS A 51 4.03 -6.62 -17.99
C LYS A 51 3.27 -6.02 -16.81
N VAL A 52 2.58 -4.93 -17.07
CA VAL A 52 1.76 -4.23 -16.07
C VAL A 52 1.00 -5.20 -15.15
N GLY A 53 1.09 -4.98 -13.86
CA GLY A 53 0.49 -5.82 -12.82
C GLY A 53 1.30 -7.05 -12.44
N ARG A 54 2.44 -7.30 -13.04
CA ARG A 54 3.32 -8.41 -12.68
C ARG A 54 4.53 -7.93 -11.90
N MET A 55 5.16 -8.85 -11.21
CA MET A 55 6.45 -8.66 -10.56
C MET A 55 7.34 -9.82 -11.00
N GLU A 56 8.07 -9.60 -12.09
CA GLU A 56 8.97 -10.57 -12.67
C GLU A 56 10.25 -10.62 -11.85
N VAL A 57 10.37 -11.60 -10.94
CA VAL A 57 11.54 -11.76 -10.05
C VAL A 57 12.20 -13.12 -10.26
N ALA A 58 13.52 -13.15 -10.15
CA ALA A 58 14.31 -14.37 -10.22
C ALA A 58 15.48 -14.32 -9.24
N SER A 59 16.00 -15.49 -8.82
CA SER A 59 17.17 -15.59 -7.94
C SER A 59 18.45 -15.08 -8.61
N LYS A 60 18.51 -15.18 -9.93
CA LYS A 60 19.54 -14.57 -10.80
C LYS A 60 18.79 -13.74 -11.84
N PRO A 61 18.55 -12.45 -11.58
CA PRO A 61 17.77 -11.64 -12.48
C PRO A 61 18.51 -11.40 -13.80
N ASP A 62 17.77 -11.53 -14.90
CA ASP A 62 18.11 -11.04 -16.21
C ASP A 62 17.51 -9.62 -16.30
N PRO A 63 18.32 -8.55 -16.46
CA PRO A 63 17.83 -7.18 -16.45
C PRO A 63 16.82 -6.85 -17.55
N GLU A 64 16.79 -7.58 -18.64
CA GLU A 64 15.82 -7.43 -19.72
C GLU A 64 14.43 -7.95 -19.33
N LYS A 65 14.35 -8.90 -18.38
CA LYS A 65 13.13 -9.68 -18.08
C LYS A 65 12.67 -9.62 -16.64
N HIS A 66 13.56 -9.25 -15.71
CA HIS A 66 13.28 -9.33 -14.29
C HIS A 66 13.60 -8.02 -13.58
N PHE A 67 12.78 -7.68 -12.60
CA PHE A 67 13.11 -6.62 -11.66
C PHE A 67 14.46 -6.87 -11.02
N ALA A 68 15.31 -5.86 -10.97
CA ALA A 68 16.65 -5.97 -10.41
C ALA A 68 16.96 -4.82 -9.45
N LEU A 69 17.63 -5.15 -8.36
CA LEU A 69 18.19 -4.15 -7.45
C LEU A 69 19.47 -3.56 -8.09
N SER A 70 19.40 -2.33 -8.60
CA SER A 70 20.52 -1.67 -9.27
C SER A 70 21.40 -0.89 -8.30
N SER A 71 20.84 -0.32 -7.21
CA SER A 71 21.59 0.30 -6.13
C SER A 71 20.91 0.13 -4.78
N SER A 72 21.71 0.24 -3.71
CA SER A 72 21.19 0.21 -2.33
C SER A 72 22.08 1.05 -1.44
N GLN A 73 21.46 1.95 -0.67
CA GLN A 73 22.15 2.76 0.32
C GLN A 73 21.46 2.62 1.68
N PHE A 74 22.20 2.18 2.68
CA PHE A 74 21.76 2.15 4.06
C PHE A 74 22.08 3.49 4.74
N PHE A 75 21.13 4.00 5.51
CA PHE A 75 21.31 5.20 6.34
C PHE A 75 21.45 4.80 7.81
N GLY A 76 22.55 5.21 8.45
CA GLY A 76 22.86 4.82 9.82
C GLY A 76 22.00 5.50 10.89
N ASP A 77 21.23 6.54 10.51
CA ASP A 77 20.39 7.32 11.44
C ASP A 77 19.22 8.02 10.72
N PRO A 78 18.15 8.39 11.46
CA PRO A 78 16.99 9.09 10.89
C PRO A 78 17.31 10.46 10.29
N LYS A 79 18.34 11.16 10.76
CA LYS A 79 18.71 12.49 10.26
C LYS A 79 19.29 12.41 8.85
N THR A 80 20.12 11.41 8.59
CA THR A 80 20.68 11.13 7.25
C THR A 80 19.58 10.76 6.28
N PHE A 81 18.63 9.90 6.68
CA PHE A 81 17.44 9.55 5.90
C PHE A 81 16.60 10.78 5.57
N ARG A 82 16.26 11.60 6.57
CA ARG A 82 15.50 12.84 6.40
C ARG A 82 16.19 13.80 5.44
N SER A 83 17.52 13.91 5.52
CA SER A 83 18.29 14.75 4.62
C SER A 83 18.27 14.25 3.16
N ALA A 84 18.26 12.95 2.95
CA ALA A 84 18.11 12.33 1.62
C ALA A 84 16.73 12.60 1.04
N LEU A 85 15.66 12.33 1.78
CA LEU A 85 14.28 12.65 1.39
C LEU A 85 14.09 14.14 1.12
N SER A 86 14.65 15.01 1.96
CA SER A 86 14.55 16.46 1.78
C SER A 86 15.19 16.95 0.49
N ARG A 87 16.27 16.31 0.03
CA ARG A 87 16.85 16.59 -1.30
C ARG A 87 15.92 16.14 -2.41
N GLU A 88 15.22 15.03 -2.25
CA GLU A 88 14.27 14.52 -3.23
C GLU A 88 13.03 15.43 -3.33
N PHE A 89 12.45 15.82 -2.21
CA PHE A 89 11.30 16.74 -2.18
C PHE A 89 11.62 18.11 -2.77
N ARG A 90 12.84 18.62 -2.58
CA ARG A 90 13.24 19.92 -3.18
C ARG A 90 13.32 19.92 -4.71
N LYS A 91 13.27 18.79 -5.37
CA LYS A 91 13.16 18.72 -6.83
C LYS A 91 11.75 19.10 -7.33
N ARG A 92 10.76 19.14 -6.42
CA ARG A 92 9.36 19.46 -6.69
C ARG A 92 9.00 20.84 -6.11
N PRO A 93 8.04 21.56 -6.73
CA PRO A 93 7.51 22.79 -6.16
C PRO A 93 6.91 22.59 -4.76
N VAL A 94 6.88 23.66 -3.99
CA VAL A 94 6.14 23.67 -2.71
C VAL A 94 4.64 23.53 -3.01
N GLY A 95 3.96 22.65 -2.27
CA GLY A 95 2.57 22.28 -2.50
C GLY A 95 2.37 21.04 -3.37
N GLU A 96 3.45 20.57 -4.04
CA GLU A 96 3.44 19.37 -4.91
C GLU A 96 4.38 18.27 -4.39
N ARG A 97 4.87 18.40 -3.16
CA ARG A 97 5.80 17.44 -2.54
C ARG A 97 5.03 16.30 -1.91
N GLU A 98 4.59 15.40 -2.74
CA GLU A 98 3.81 14.24 -2.31
C GLU A 98 4.72 13.05 -1.97
N ALA A 99 4.30 12.26 -0.96
CA ALA A 99 4.88 10.98 -0.62
C ALA A 99 3.81 9.90 -0.57
N VAL A 100 4.10 8.75 -1.15
CA VAL A 100 3.29 7.54 -1.00
C VAL A 100 4.05 6.57 -0.12
N ILE A 101 3.47 6.18 1.03
CA ILE A 101 4.05 5.19 1.94
C ILE A 101 3.29 3.88 1.80
N PHE A 102 3.92 2.88 1.16
CA PHE A 102 3.36 1.55 1.00
C PHE A 102 3.71 0.65 2.19
N VAL A 103 2.70 -0.02 2.76
CA VAL A 103 2.84 -0.98 3.87
C VAL A 103 2.41 -2.35 3.39
N HIS A 104 3.39 -3.26 3.22
CA HIS A 104 3.15 -4.58 2.64
C HIS A 104 2.29 -5.49 3.52
N GLY A 105 1.75 -6.56 2.93
CA GLY A 105 0.91 -7.53 3.59
C GLY A 105 1.66 -8.66 4.31
N PHE A 106 0.88 -9.66 4.71
CA PHE A 106 1.34 -10.94 5.25
C PHE A 106 2.26 -11.68 4.28
N ASN A 107 3.11 -12.55 4.80
CA ASN A 107 3.96 -13.45 4.01
C ASN A 107 4.85 -12.71 2.97
N THR A 108 5.41 -11.57 3.36
CA THR A 108 6.24 -10.74 2.49
C THR A 108 7.60 -10.53 3.14
N ASN A 109 8.70 -10.77 2.41
CA ASN A 109 10.04 -10.43 2.85
C ASN A 109 10.42 -9.00 2.47
N PHE A 110 11.62 -8.56 2.85
CA PHE A 110 12.11 -7.21 2.55
C PHE A 110 12.17 -6.92 1.04
N ALA A 111 12.75 -7.84 0.27
CA ALA A 111 12.92 -7.66 -1.17
C ALA A 111 11.57 -7.59 -1.90
N GLU A 112 10.63 -8.47 -1.54
CA GLU A 112 9.26 -8.46 -2.08
C GLU A 112 8.54 -7.16 -1.78
N GLY A 113 8.72 -6.61 -0.56
CA GLY A 113 8.12 -5.33 -0.17
C GLY A 113 8.64 -4.16 -1.02
N VAL A 114 9.94 -4.05 -1.22
CA VAL A 114 10.54 -2.97 -2.03
C VAL A 114 10.26 -3.14 -3.52
N PHE A 115 10.30 -4.36 -4.06
CA PHE A 115 9.95 -4.61 -5.47
C PHE A 115 8.47 -4.32 -5.74
N ARG A 116 7.59 -4.65 -4.81
CA ARG A 116 6.16 -4.33 -4.93
C ARG A 116 5.92 -2.83 -4.91
N ALA A 117 6.61 -2.08 -4.06
CA ALA A 117 6.52 -0.62 -4.05
C ALA A 117 6.98 -0.03 -5.40
N ALA A 118 8.10 -0.53 -5.94
CA ALA A 118 8.61 -0.09 -7.25
C ALA A 118 7.66 -0.45 -8.41
N GLN A 119 7.07 -1.66 -8.39
CA GLN A 119 6.08 -2.07 -9.40
C GLN A 119 4.83 -1.19 -9.37
N LEU A 120 4.31 -0.88 -8.17
CA LEU A 120 3.15 0.00 -8.05
C LEU A 120 3.48 1.42 -8.52
N ASP A 121 4.63 1.95 -8.12
CA ASP A 121 5.11 3.28 -8.55
C ASP A 121 5.15 3.38 -10.09
N HIS A 122 5.84 2.43 -10.73
CA HIS A 122 5.96 2.38 -12.19
C HIS A 122 4.62 2.17 -12.90
N ASP A 123 3.83 1.18 -12.46
CA ASP A 123 2.62 0.78 -13.18
C ASP A 123 1.48 1.81 -13.08
N PHE A 124 1.43 2.54 -11.98
CA PHE A 124 0.46 3.62 -11.77
C PHE A 124 0.97 5.00 -12.19
N ASP A 125 2.22 5.08 -12.68
CA ASP A 125 2.87 6.35 -13.05
C ASP A 125 2.78 7.39 -11.92
N ILE A 126 3.24 6.99 -10.73
CA ILE A 126 3.06 7.77 -9.49
C ILE A 126 4.03 8.96 -9.48
N ASP A 127 3.52 10.18 -9.60
CA ASP A 127 4.33 11.40 -9.45
C ASP A 127 4.44 11.83 -7.98
N ALA A 128 5.03 10.96 -7.16
CA ALA A 128 5.30 11.20 -5.75
C ALA A 128 6.65 10.60 -5.34
N VAL A 129 7.11 10.90 -4.13
CA VAL A 129 8.26 10.19 -3.55
C VAL A 129 7.80 8.84 -3.02
N SER A 130 8.32 7.76 -3.62
CA SER A 130 7.98 6.39 -3.23
C SER A 130 8.72 5.99 -1.96
N VAL A 131 7.95 5.60 -0.94
CA VAL A 131 8.44 5.13 0.35
C VAL A 131 7.78 3.81 0.69
N THR A 132 8.49 2.86 1.26
CA THR A 132 7.90 1.61 1.76
C THR A 132 8.25 1.38 3.21
N TYR A 133 7.29 0.84 3.96
CA TYR A 133 7.53 0.35 5.31
C TYR A 133 7.59 -1.17 5.32
N THR A 134 8.78 -1.73 5.61
CA THR A 134 8.97 -3.18 5.66
C THR A 134 8.93 -3.67 7.11
N TRP A 135 7.74 -4.04 7.58
CA TRP A 135 7.54 -4.61 8.89
C TRP A 135 7.95 -6.11 8.95
N PRO A 136 8.28 -6.68 10.13
CA PRO A 136 8.90 -8.01 10.26
C PRO A 136 7.93 -9.18 10.09
N SER A 137 7.30 -9.30 8.91
CA SER A 137 6.65 -10.53 8.47
C SER A 137 7.70 -11.62 8.24
N ARG A 138 7.40 -12.84 8.59
CA ARG A 138 8.30 -13.99 8.42
C ARG A 138 8.43 -14.51 6.99
N ALA A 139 7.64 -13.98 6.05
CA ALA A 139 7.58 -14.49 4.70
C ALA A 139 7.37 -16.03 4.67
N ASN A 140 6.45 -16.51 5.50
CA ASN A 140 6.13 -17.91 5.66
C ASN A 140 4.60 -18.08 5.86
N PRO A 141 3.91 -18.84 4.98
CA PRO A 141 2.45 -18.99 5.04
C PRO A 141 1.91 -19.56 6.35
N VAL A 142 2.71 -20.33 7.09
CA VAL A 142 2.29 -20.91 8.38
C VAL A 142 2.55 -19.99 9.57
N ALA A 143 3.20 -18.83 9.36
CA ALA A 143 3.56 -17.91 10.43
C ALA A 143 2.50 -16.80 10.66
N TYR A 144 1.25 -17.03 10.30
CA TYR A 144 0.18 -16.00 10.38
C TYR A 144 0.03 -15.42 11.80
N ALA A 145 0.01 -16.26 12.82
CA ALA A 145 -0.10 -15.80 14.22
C ALA A 145 1.10 -14.93 14.65
N TYR A 146 2.32 -15.32 14.25
CA TYR A 146 3.52 -14.52 14.50
C TYR A 146 3.44 -13.16 13.79
N ASP A 147 2.98 -13.14 12.54
CA ASP A 147 2.89 -11.92 11.76
C ASP A 147 1.82 -10.97 12.32
N ARG A 148 0.72 -11.48 12.89
CA ARG A 148 -0.25 -10.63 13.62
C ARG A 148 0.38 -9.89 14.80
N ASP A 149 1.20 -10.57 15.61
CA ASP A 149 1.94 -9.91 16.68
C ASP A 149 2.98 -8.93 16.14
N SER A 150 3.63 -9.28 15.01
CA SER A 150 4.58 -8.38 14.33
C SER A 150 3.91 -7.13 13.78
N ALA A 151 2.67 -7.22 13.30
CA ALA A 151 1.88 -6.08 12.86
C ALA A 151 1.63 -5.09 14.02
N LEU A 152 1.29 -5.60 15.21
CA LEU A 152 1.13 -4.74 16.39
C LEU A 152 2.45 -4.16 16.88
N PHE A 153 3.53 -4.95 16.83
CA PHE A 153 4.88 -4.49 17.18
C PHE A 153 5.36 -3.36 16.24
N ALA A 154 5.01 -3.43 14.97
CA ALA A 154 5.53 -2.56 13.92
C ALA A 154 4.95 -1.14 13.92
N ARG A 155 3.86 -0.88 14.62
CA ARG A 155 3.14 0.42 14.57
C ARG A 155 4.00 1.61 14.98
N ASP A 156 4.88 1.45 15.98
CA ASP A 156 5.75 2.54 16.44
C ASP A 156 6.77 2.92 15.36
N GLY A 157 7.33 1.94 14.65
CA GLY A 157 8.26 2.18 13.55
C GLY A 157 7.59 2.82 12.33
N LEU A 158 6.33 2.48 12.04
CA LEU A 158 5.58 3.16 10.97
C LEU A 158 5.26 4.60 11.36
N GLU A 159 4.87 4.87 12.60
CA GLU A 159 4.63 6.22 13.11
C GLU A 159 5.90 7.08 13.01
N GLU A 160 7.06 6.51 13.35
CA GLU A 160 8.35 7.19 13.24
C GLU A 160 8.69 7.50 11.77
N LEU A 161 8.52 6.51 10.87
CA LEU A 161 8.73 6.71 9.43
C LEU A 161 7.86 7.83 8.87
N ILE A 162 6.55 7.82 9.15
CA ILE A 162 5.61 8.87 8.73
C ILE A 162 6.09 10.24 9.22
N THR A 163 6.51 10.31 10.48
CA THR A 163 7.01 11.55 11.10
C THR A 163 8.27 12.05 10.40
N GLU A 164 9.22 11.16 10.08
CA GLU A 164 10.46 11.53 9.38
C GLU A 164 10.19 11.98 7.93
N VAL A 165 9.25 11.34 7.22
CA VAL A 165 8.83 11.76 5.88
C VAL A 165 8.21 13.17 5.92
N ARG A 166 7.32 13.43 6.87
CA ARG A 166 6.73 14.78 7.06
C ARG A 166 7.79 15.83 7.40
N ARG A 167 8.71 15.52 8.31
CA ARG A 167 9.82 16.41 8.70
C ARG A 167 10.82 16.66 7.56
N ALA A 168 10.91 15.75 6.60
CA ALA A 168 11.74 15.93 5.41
C ALA A 168 11.18 16.96 4.43
N GLY A 169 9.91 17.36 4.58
CA GLY A 169 9.26 18.39 3.80
C GLY A 169 8.21 17.90 2.82
N ALA A 170 7.60 16.71 3.07
CA ALA A 170 6.42 16.29 2.35
C ALA A 170 5.24 17.25 2.64
N ASP A 171 4.60 17.76 1.59
CA ASP A 171 3.37 18.57 1.69
C ASP A 171 2.15 17.67 1.89
N ASN A 172 2.10 16.50 1.23
CA ASN A 172 1.05 15.50 1.35
C ASN A 172 1.64 14.10 1.56
N ILE A 173 1.01 13.31 2.43
CA ILE A 173 1.36 11.90 2.67
C ILE A 173 0.14 11.03 2.47
N LEU A 174 0.21 10.13 1.47
CA LEU A 174 -0.72 9.05 1.25
C LEU A 174 -0.18 7.76 1.88
N LEU A 175 -0.95 7.15 2.78
CA LEU A 175 -0.67 5.80 3.30
C LEU A 175 -1.42 4.75 2.47
N VAL A 176 -0.70 3.74 2.00
CA VAL A 176 -1.29 2.61 1.26
C VAL A 176 -0.98 1.32 2.02
N GLY A 177 -1.98 0.78 2.71
CA GLY A 177 -1.86 -0.46 3.47
C GLY A 177 -2.46 -1.66 2.74
N HIS A 178 -1.68 -2.70 2.47
CA HIS A 178 -2.15 -3.92 1.83
C HIS A 178 -2.33 -5.07 2.82
N SER A 179 -3.48 -5.75 2.79
CA SER A 179 -3.75 -6.95 3.57
C SER A 179 -3.50 -6.72 5.08
N MET A 180 -2.62 -7.48 5.73
CA MET A 180 -2.19 -7.25 7.12
C MET A 180 -1.44 -5.92 7.32
N GLY A 181 -0.85 -5.34 6.26
CA GLY A 181 -0.30 -3.98 6.29
C GLY A 181 -1.37 -2.91 6.53
N ALA A 182 -2.61 -3.16 6.15
CA ALA A 182 -3.75 -2.30 6.51
C ALA A 182 -4.01 -2.33 8.03
N GLN A 183 -3.83 -3.48 8.70
CA GLN A 183 -3.91 -3.55 10.16
C GLN A 183 -2.78 -2.74 10.82
N VAL A 184 -1.54 -2.84 10.33
CA VAL A 184 -0.42 -2.00 10.82
C VAL A 184 -0.78 -0.52 10.67
N THR A 185 -1.29 -0.12 9.50
CA THR A 185 -1.70 1.26 9.20
C THR A 185 -2.77 1.73 10.19
N MET A 186 -3.86 0.99 10.37
CA MET A 186 -4.96 1.37 11.26
C MET A 186 -4.54 1.46 12.73
N GLU A 187 -3.71 0.54 13.22
CA GLU A 187 -3.17 0.59 14.59
C GLU A 187 -2.23 1.79 14.78
N THR A 188 -1.45 2.14 13.77
CA THR A 188 -0.59 3.33 13.79
C THR A 188 -1.43 4.62 13.84
N LEU A 189 -2.43 4.75 12.97
CA LEU A 189 -3.34 5.91 12.98
C LEU A 189 -4.08 6.05 14.31
N ARG A 190 -4.57 4.93 14.86
CA ARG A 190 -5.21 4.89 16.17
C ARG A 190 -4.26 5.35 17.28
N GLN A 191 -3.01 4.90 17.27
CA GLN A 191 -1.99 5.32 18.24
C GLN A 191 -1.69 6.82 18.13
N MET A 192 -1.49 7.32 16.91
CA MET A 192 -1.27 8.75 16.65
C MET A 192 -2.46 9.59 17.12
N ALA A 193 -3.70 9.17 16.86
CA ALA A 193 -4.91 9.85 17.30
C ALA A 193 -5.07 9.88 18.83
N ILE A 194 -4.68 8.79 19.52
CA ILE A 194 -4.69 8.74 21.01
C ILE A 194 -3.70 9.76 21.58
N ARG A 195 -2.52 9.89 20.97
CA ARG A 195 -1.51 10.84 21.40
C ARG A 195 -1.92 12.27 21.08
N SER A 196 -2.33 12.57 19.85
CA SER A 196 -2.74 13.89 19.39
C SER A 196 -3.52 13.81 18.08
N PRO A 197 -4.87 13.93 18.09
CA PRO A 197 -5.67 13.97 16.86
C PRO A 197 -5.22 15.07 15.90
N ALA A 198 -4.87 16.25 16.43
CA ALA A 198 -4.41 17.38 15.61
C ALA A 198 -3.08 17.10 14.91
N GLU A 199 -2.18 16.33 15.54
CA GLU A 199 -0.91 15.93 14.92
C GLU A 199 -1.15 14.88 13.83
N LEU A 200 -2.05 13.91 14.05
CA LEU A 200 -2.43 12.95 13.02
C LEU A 200 -2.84 13.67 11.73
N HIS A 201 -3.79 14.60 11.80
CA HIS A 201 -4.29 15.33 10.63
C HIS A 201 -3.30 16.31 9.99
N ARG A 202 -2.26 16.71 10.70
CA ARG A 202 -1.15 17.48 10.12
C ARG A 202 -0.11 16.60 9.44
N THR A 203 -0.12 15.29 9.73
CA THR A 203 0.93 14.38 9.31
C THR A 203 0.48 13.43 8.22
N VAL A 204 -0.76 12.95 8.27
CA VAL A 204 -1.34 12.02 7.30
C VAL A 204 -2.52 12.69 6.61
N ASP A 205 -2.46 12.80 5.30
CA ASP A 205 -3.47 13.49 4.51
C ASP A 205 -4.53 12.53 3.99
N SER A 206 -4.13 11.34 3.51
CA SER A 206 -5.04 10.37 2.91
C SER A 206 -4.62 8.93 3.16
N VAL A 207 -5.58 8.01 3.05
CA VAL A 207 -5.36 6.58 3.32
C VAL A 207 -6.07 5.72 2.26
N ILE A 208 -5.38 4.72 1.75
CA ILE A 208 -5.96 3.66 0.92
C ILE A 208 -5.65 2.31 1.58
N LEU A 209 -6.68 1.52 1.87
CA LEU A 209 -6.56 0.15 2.34
C LEU A 209 -6.90 -0.81 1.21
N LEU A 210 -5.92 -1.62 0.78
CA LEU A 210 -6.05 -2.60 -0.29
C LEU A 210 -6.32 -3.99 0.30
N ALA A 211 -7.46 -4.60 -0.01
CA ALA A 211 -7.84 -5.93 0.48
C ALA A 211 -7.54 -6.14 1.98
N PRO A 212 -8.00 -5.24 2.86
CA PRO A 212 -7.56 -5.21 4.26
C PRO A 212 -7.93 -6.48 5.02
N ASP A 213 -6.92 -7.13 5.63
CA ASP A 213 -7.08 -8.27 6.52
C ASP A 213 -7.32 -7.79 7.96
N ILE A 214 -8.43 -7.10 8.15
CA ILE A 214 -8.88 -6.57 9.43
C ILE A 214 -10.30 -7.10 9.70
N ASP A 215 -10.56 -7.52 10.93
CA ASP A 215 -11.92 -7.80 11.37
C ASP A 215 -12.78 -6.53 11.31
N VAL A 216 -14.05 -6.66 10.87
CA VAL A 216 -14.94 -5.51 10.66
C VAL A 216 -15.22 -4.76 11.97
N ASP A 217 -15.44 -5.47 13.07
CA ASP A 217 -15.74 -4.83 14.35
C ASP A 217 -14.48 -4.16 14.92
N LEU A 218 -13.29 -4.76 14.70
CA LEU A 218 -12.02 -4.16 15.04
C LEU A 218 -11.78 -2.85 14.24
N PHE A 219 -12.02 -2.86 12.93
CA PHE A 219 -11.92 -1.66 12.10
C PHE A 219 -12.83 -0.54 12.60
N ARG A 220 -14.09 -0.86 12.91
CA ARG A 220 -15.05 0.10 13.47
C ARG A 220 -14.58 0.67 14.81
N ALA A 221 -14.07 -0.17 15.69
CA ALA A 221 -13.53 0.27 16.99
C ALA A 221 -12.29 1.17 16.81
N GLN A 222 -11.42 0.85 15.85
CA GLN A 222 -10.27 1.69 15.50
C GLN A 222 -10.74 3.04 14.93
N ALA A 223 -11.65 3.05 13.95
CA ALA A 223 -12.21 4.26 13.34
C ALA A 223 -12.91 5.14 14.39
N ALA A 224 -13.73 4.56 15.26
CA ALA A 224 -14.38 5.28 16.35
C ALA A 224 -13.38 5.91 17.32
N ARG A 225 -12.25 5.24 17.60
CA ARG A 225 -11.20 5.77 18.47
C ARG A 225 -10.37 6.87 17.80
N ILE A 226 -10.15 6.78 16.50
CA ILE A 226 -9.49 7.82 15.69
C ILE A 226 -10.39 9.06 15.64
N GLY A 227 -11.71 8.86 15.55
CA GLY A 227 -12.70 9.92 15.40
C GLY A 227 -12.78 10.37 13.94
N ARG A 228 -12.29 11.57 13.62
CA ARG A 228 -12.18 11.99 12.22
C ARG A 228 -11.05 11.21 11.54
N LEU A 229 -11.37 10.48 10.47
CA LEU A 229 -10.36 9.81 9.64
C LEU A 229 -9.66 10.83 8.73
N PRO A 230 -8.39 10.58 8.29
CA PRO A 230 -7.78 11.32 7.19
C PRO A 230 -8.69 11.27 5.95
N GLU A 231 -8.77 12.35 5.18
CA GLU A 231 -9.65 12.44 4.02
C GLU A 231 -8.87 12.80 2.76
N PRO A 232 -9.01 12.00 1.70
CA PRO A 232 -9.90 10.84 1.52
C PRO A 232 -9.42 9.57 2.24
N PHE A 233 -10.38 8.74 2.68
CA PHE A 233 -10.15 7.41 3.21
C PHE A 233 -10.84 6.37 2.32
N VAL A 234 -10.05 5.57 1.62
CA VAL A 234 -10.55 4.61 0.62
C VAL A 234 -10.27 3.18 1.07
N VAL A 235 -11.26 2.31 0.97
CA VAL A 235 -11.13 0.87 1.23
C VAL A 235 -11.48 0.11 -0.03
N ILE A 236 -10.53 -0.66 -0.56
CA ILE A 236 -10.70 -1.45 -1.77
C ILE A 236 -10.94 -2.89 -1.41
N VAL A 237 -12.06 -3.42 -1.86
CA VAL A 237 -12.57 -4.74 -1.48
C VAL A 237 -12.80 -5.62 -2.71
N SER A 238 -12.76 -6.95 -2.49
CA SER A 238 -13.16 -7.95 -3.47
C SER A 238 -13.81 -9.13 -2.79
N GLU A 239 -15.08 -9.41 -3.09
CA GLU A 239 -15.79 -10.58 -2.55
C GLU A 239 -15.16 -11.92 -2.95
N ARG A 240 -14.30 -11.95 -3.99
CA ARG A 240 -13.62 -13.14 -4.50
C ARG A 240 -12.24 -13.36 -3.90
N ASP A 241 -11.90 -12.64 -2.83
CA ASP A 241 -10.61 -12.75 -2.16
C ASP A 241 -10.51 -14.05 -1.34
N ARG A 242 -9.86 -15.05 -1.93
CA ARG A 242 -9.66 -16.37 -1.31
C ARG A 242 -8.61 -16.38 -0.20
N VAL A 243 -7.68 -15.42 -0.20
CA VAL A 243 -6.65 -15.33 0.83
C VAL A 243 -7.28 -14.84 2.13
N LEU A 244 -8.19 -13.86 2.05
CA LEU A 244 -8.97 -13.41 3.20
C LEU A 244 -9.93 -14.49 3.73
N ASP A 245 -10.51 -15.31 2.86
CA ASP A 245 -11.29 -16.48 3.28
C ASP A 245 -10.45 -17.48 4.10
N LEU A 246 -9.18 -17.70 3.71
CA LEU A 246 -8.25 -18.54 4.47
C LEU A 246 -7.87 -17.89 5.80
N SER A 247 -7.56 -16.60 5.81
CA SER A 247 -7.30 -15.82 7.02
C SER A 247 -8.48 -15.89 8.01
N ALA A 248 -9.69 -15.72 7.51
CA ALA A 248 -10.93 -15.84 8.27
C ALA A 248 -11.07 -17.20 8.95
N ARG A 249 -10.75 -18.30 8.24
CA ARG A 249 -10.78 -19.66 8.80
C ARG A 249 -9.71 -19.88 9.88
N LEU A 250 -8.51 -19.34 9.69
CA LEU A 250 -7.41 -19.47 10.64
C LEU A 250 -7.68 -18.72 11.95
N THR A 251 -8.44 -17.64 11.89
CA THR A 251 -8.76 -16.81 13.07
C THR A 251 -10.10 -17.14 13.71
N GLY A 252 -10.94 -17.97 13.04
CA GLY A 252 -12.31 -18.25 13.48
C GLY A 252 -13.31 -17.13 13.18
N GLU A 253 -12.85 -16.02 12.57
CA GLU A 253 -13.64 -14.85 12.22
C GLU A 253 -13.99 -14.86 10.72
N ARG A 254 -15.27 -14.68 10.38
CA ARG A 254 -15.74 -14.78 8.98
C ARG A 254 -15.80 -13.45 8.25
N ASN A 255 -15.77 -12.33 8.95
CA ASN A 255 -16.01 -11.00 8.39
C ASN A 255 -14.71 -10.20 8.32
N ARG A 256 -13.99 -10.32 7.20
CA ARG A 256 -12.84 -9.46 6.91
C ARG A 256 -13.26 -8.24 6.11
N LEU A 257 -12.67 -7.08 6.42
CA LEU A 257 -12.98 -5.82 5.75
C LEU A 257 -12.76 -5.89 4.23
N GLY A 258 -11.72 -6.58 3.77
CA GLY A 258 -11.40 -6.70 2.35
C GLY A 258 -12.33 -7.61 1.53
N ASN A 259 -13.19 -8.44 2.16
CA ASN A 259 -14.22 -9.25 1.49
C ASN A 259 -15.62 -9.02 2.05
N VAL A 260 -15.85 -7.84 2.61
CA VAL A 260 -17.13 -7.48 3.23
C VAL A 260 -18.25 -7.41 2.19
N ARG A 261 -19.42 -8.01 2.52
CA ARG A 261 -20.62 -8.03 1.68
C ARG A 261 -21.69 -7.05 2.13
N SER A 262 -21.58 -6.53 3.34
CA SER A 262 -22.56 -5.62 3.97
C SER A 262 -21.93 -4.27 4.19
N ILE A 263 -22.05 -3.40 3.22
CA ILE A 263 -21.48 -2.04 3.22
C ILE A 263 -22.25 -1.11 4.16
N GLU A 264 -23.52 -1.43 4.45
CA GLU A 264 -24.35 -0.70 5.42
C GLU A 264 -23.69 -0.57 6.79
N LYS A 265 -22.77 -1.49 7.14
CA LYS A 265 -22.01 -1.43 8.38
C LYS A 265 -21.04 -0.25 8.46
N PHE A 266 -20.79 0.43 7.36
CA PHE A 266 -19.85 1.56 7.26
C PHE A 266 -20.53 2.88 6.90
N ALA A 267 -21.88 2.90 6.80
CA ALA A 267 -22.64 4.08 6.39
C ALA A 267 -22.50 5.27 7.36
N ASP A 268 -22.08 5.02 8.60
CA ASP A 268 -21.79 6.03 9.62
C ASP A 268 -20.34 6.53 9.62
N LEU A 269 -19.48 5.94 8.78
CA LEU A 269 -18.08 6.32 8.67
C LEU A 269 -17.84 7.11 7.36
N ASN A 270 -16.97 8.12 7.44
CA ASN A 270 -16.54 8.86 6.26
C ASN A 270 -15.44 8.07 5.51
N VAL A 271 -15.86 6.98 4.84
CA VAL A 271 -15.00 6.10 4.04
C VAL A 271 -15.63 5.85 2.68
N THR A 272 -14.80 5.76 1.66
CA THR A 272 -15.22 5.34 0.32
C THR A 272 -14.87 3.88 0.12
N ILE A 273 -15.86 3.03 -0.12
CA ILE A 273 -15.64 1.61 -0.45
C ILE A 273 -15.58 1.46 -1.97
N VAL A 274 -14.53 0.86 -2.48
CA VAL A 274 -14.37 0.56 -3.91
C VAL A 274 -14.39 -0.96 -4.10
N ASP A 275 -15.45 -1.48 -4.67
CA ASP A 275 -15.58 -2.90 -5.00
C ASP A 275 -14.96 -3.18 -6.39
N VAL A 276 -13.95 -4.02 -6.41
CA VAL A 276 -13.23 -4.47 -7.62
C VAL A 276 -13.45 -5.95 -7.93
N THR A 277 -14.49 -6.57 -7.38
CA THR A 277 -14.81 -7.99 -7.55
C THR A 277 -14.92 -8.39 -9.02
N GLY A 278 -15.41 -7.49 -9.89
CA GLY A 278 -15.51 -7.72 -11.34
C GLY A 278 -14.16 -7.94 -12.04
N PHE A 279 -13.05 -7.49 -11.45
CA PHE A 279 -11.70 -7.62 -12.01
C PHE A 279 -10.88 -8.76 -11.38
N SER A 280 -11.40 -9.41 -10.34
CA SER A 280 -10.67 -10.49 -9.65
C SER A 280 -10.39 -11.65 -10.59
N GLY A 281 -9.12 -11.93 -10.80
CA GLY A 281 -8.61 -13.02 -11.65
C GLY A 281 -8.31 -14.29 -10.84
N VAL A 282 -8.10 -15.40 -11.57
CA VAL A 282 -7.76 -16.68 -10.95
C VAL A 282 -6.31 -16.71 -10.43
N ARG A 283 -5.44 -15.85 -10.96
CA ARG A 283 -3.98 -15.92 -10.72
C ARG A 283 -3.54 -15.39 -9.37
N ASP A 284 -4.17 -14.33 -8.86
CA ASP A 284 -3.84 -13.67 -7.59
C ASP A 284 -4.79 -14.06 -6.45
N LEU A 285 -5.65 -15.06 -6.69
CA LEU A 285 -6.72 -15.48 -5.76
C LEU A 285 -7.65 -14.31 -5.33
N GLY A 286 -7.65 -13.20 -6.08
CA GLY A 286 -8.44 -12.02 -5.80
C GLY A 286 -7.88 -11.09 -4.70
N HIS A 287 -6.71 -11.40 -4.14
CA HIS A 287 -6.18 -10.69 -2.96
C HIS A 287 -5.42 -9.39 -3.28
N PHE A 288 -4.77 -9.33 -4.44
CA PHE A 288 -4.04 -8.12 -4.87
C PHE A 288 -4.54 -7.62 -6.22
N THR A 289 -5.84 -7.67 -6.43
CA THR A 289 -6.48 -7.37 -7.73
C THR A 289 -6.10 -6.00 -8.26
N ILE A 290 -6.03 -4.98 -7.40
CA ILE A 290 -5.72 -3.60 -7.83
C ILE A 290 -4.30 -3.47 -8.39
N GLY A 291 -3.32 -4.13 -7.81
CA GLY A 291 -1.93 -4.05 -8.25
C GLY A 291 -1.51 -5.14 -9.24
N SER A 292 -2.43 -6.07 -9.59
CA SER A 292 -2.16 -7.19 -10.51
C SER A 292 -3.06 -7.22 -11.73
N SER A 293 -4.12 -6.40 -11.79
CA SER A 293 -5.02 -6.29 -12.93
C SER A 293 -4.59 -5.15 -13.87
N PRO A 294 -4.07 -5.44 -15.08
CA PRO A 294 -3.69 -4.38 -16.02
C PRO A 294 -4.85 -3.45 -16.38
N ALA A 295 -6.08 -3.96 -16.41
CA ALA A 295 -7.27 -3.16 -16.65
C ALA A 295 -7.53 -2.14 -15.53
N LEU A 296 -7.45 -2.56 -14.26
CA LEU A 296 -7.61 -1.65 -13.12
C LEU A 296 -6.47 -0.64 -13.05
N ILE A 297 -5.23 -1.07 -13.25
CA ILE A 297 -4.05 -0.18 -13.28
C ILE A 297 -4.24 0.87 -14.38
N SER A 298 -4.65 0.48 -15.60
CA SER A 298 -4.91 1.42 -16.69
C SER A 298 -6.03 2.42 -16.39
N ILE A 299 -7.00 2.05 -15.57
CA ILE A 299 -8.12 2.92 -15.19
C ILE A 299 -7.70 3.88 -14.08
N LEU A 300 -7.06 3.36 -13.04
CA LEU A 300 -6.74 4.10 -11.81
C LEU A 300 -5.43 4.89 -11.93
N GLY A 301 -4.49 4.45 -12.76
CA GLY A 301 -3.23 5.13 -13.05
C GLY A 301 -3.39 6.43 -13.83
N LYS A 302 -4.58 6.70 -14.38
CA LYS A 302 -4.90 8.02 -14.91
C LYS A 302 -5.32 8.90 -13.74
N GLN A 303 -4.44 9.80 -13.35
CA GLN A 303 -4.58 10.69 -12.18
C GLN A 303 -5.99 11.29 -11.99
N LYS A 304 -6.66 11.71 -13.09
CA LYS A 304 -8.05 12.20 -13.04
C LYS A 304 -9.09 11.14 -12.60
N ALA A 305 -8.89 9.87 -12.94
CA ALA A 305 -9.84 8.81 -12.58
C ALA A 305 -9.73 8.49 -11.08
N LEU A 306 -8.52 8.44 -10.55
CA LEU A 306 -8.28 8.26 -9.12
C LEU A 306 -8.80 9.45 -8.31
N GLU A 307 -8.54 10.70 -8.77
CA GLU A 307 -9.08 11.90 -8.14
C GLU A 307 -10.62 11.93 -8.14
N THR A 308 -11.26 11.48 -9.22
CA THR A 308 -12.72 11.39 -9.29
C THR A 308 -13.29 10.35 -8.33
N LEU A 309 -12.62 9.20 -8.20
CA LEU A 309 -12.97 8.16 -7.23
C LEU A 309 -12.77 8.65 -5.78
N ILE A 310 -11.72 9.42 -5.55
CA ILE A 310 -11.33 9.91 -4.24
C ILE A 310 -12.19 11.12 -3.78
N LYS A 311 -12.54 12.04 -4.68
CA LYS A 311 -13.29 13.27 -4.33
C LYS A 311 -14.79 13.06 -4.12
N GLY A 312 -15.30 11.84 -4.32
CA GLY A 312 -16.54 11.33 -3.71
C GLY A 312 -17.86 12.05 -4.00
N ASP A 313 -17.99 12.87 -5.05
CA ASP A 313 -19.23 13.60 -5.34
C ASP A 313 -20.00 13.02 -6.56
N THR A 314 -20.15 11.70 -6.57
CA THR A 314 -20.82 10.97 -7.66
C THR A 314 -22.03 10.17 -7.18
N SER A 315 -22.62 10.52 -6.02
CA SER A 315 -23.78 9.81 -5.48
C SER A 315 -24.93 9.72 -6.53
N GLY A 316 -25.30 8.49 -6.88
CA GLY A 316 -26.38 8.20 -7.83
C GLY A 316 -25.99 8.26 -9.31
N GLN A 317 -24.73 8.35 -9.67
CA GLN A 317 -24.29 8.36 -11.07
C GLN A 317 -23.83 6.99 -11.55
N THR A 318 -24.31 6.60 -12.73
CA THR A 318 -23.72 5.50 -13.51
C THR A 318 -22.90 6.12 -14.63
N GLY A 319 -21.61 5.82 -14.71
CA GLY A 319 -20.70 6.37 -15.70
C GLY A 319 -19.83 5.32 -16.38
N LEU A 320 -19.32 5.65 -17.55
CA LEU A 320 -18.33 4.88 -18.26
C LEU A 320 -16.96 5.52 -18.02
N VAL A 321 -16.07 4.83 -17.31
CA VAL A 321 -14.64 5.12 -17.35
C VAL A 321 -14.04 4.21 -18.42
N GLN A 322 -13.06 4.69 -19.18
CA GLN A 322 -12.51 3.96 -20.33
C GLN A 322 -12.14 2.49 -19.95
N GLY A 323 -12.90 1.52 -20.49
CA GLY A 323 -12.71 0.09 -20.23
C GLY A 323 -13.52 -0.48 -19.06
N THR A 324 -14.37 0.31 -18.38
CA THR A 324 -15.15 -0.15 -17.23
C THR A 324 -16.48 0.60 -17.08
N VAL A 325 -17.37 0.02 -16.28
CA VAL A 325 -18.58 0.69 -15.79
C VAL A 325 -18.39 1.07 -14.34
N LEU A 326 -18.62 2.33 -14.04
CA LEU A 326 -18.68 2.87 -12.69
C LEU A 326 -20.16 2.92 -12.27
N THR A 327 -20.51 2.23 -11.22
CA THR A 327 -21.83 2.29 -10.59
C THR A 327 -21.66 2.78 -9.17
N VAL A 328 -22.28 3.91 -8.82
CA VAL A 328 -22.35 4.40 -7.46
C VAL A 328 -23.69 3.97 -6.87
N GLN A 329 -23.68 3.06 -5.92
CA GLN A 329 -24.89 2.51 -5.31
C GLN A 329 -25.32 3.32 -4.08
N GLN A 330 -24.36 3.78 -3.30
CA GLN A 330 -24.55 4.62 -2.11
C GLN A 330 -23.41 5.64 -2.03
N ALA A 331 -23.55 6.67 -1.21
CA ALA A 331 -22.52 7.70 -1.06
C ALA A 331 -21.11 7.18 -0.65
N THR A 332 -21.06 5.94 -0.15
CA THR A 332 -19.85 5.27 0.34
C THR A 332 -19.39 4.11 -0.53
N GLU A 333 -20.11 3.77 -1.59
CA GLU A 333 -19.81 2.59 -2.41
C GLU A 333 -19.66 2.93 -3.89
N ILE A 334 -18.55 2.46 -4.48
CA ILE A 334 -18.26 2.55 -5.90
C ILE A 334 -17.97 1.13 -6.41
N VAL A 335 -18.78 0.65 -7.37
CA VAL A 335 -18.57 -0.65 -8.01
C VAL A 335 -17.92 -0.46 -9.37
N LEU A 336 -16.76 -1.08 -9.57
CA LEU A 336 -16.05 -1.12 -10.85
C LEU A 336 -16.23 -2.49 -11.51
N SER A 337 -16.69 -2.51 -12.75
CA SER A 337 -16.88 -3.74 -13.53
C SER A 337 -16.34 -3.59 -14.95
N PRO A 338 -15.70 -4.64 -15.53
CA PRO A 338 -15.30 -4.64 -16.93
C PRO A 338 -16.48 -4.50 -17.88
N ILE A 339 -16.33 -3.80 -19.01
CA ILE A 339 -17.39 -3.61 -20.01
C ILE A 339 -17.93 -4.92 -20.55
N THR A 340 -17.11 -5.97 -20.61
CA THR A 340 -17.50 -7.31 -21.11
C THR A 340 -18.60 -7.98 -20.27
N SER A 341 -18.91 -7.50 -19.08
CA SER A 341 -19.98 -8.05 -18.22
C SER A 341 -21.38 -7.50 -18.56
N LEU A 342 -21.50 -6.52 -19.46
CA LEU A 342 -22.77 -5.91 -19.84
C LEU A 342 -23.39 -6.50 -21.12
N ALA A 343 -22.75 -7.49 -21.75
CA ALA A 343 -23.22 -8.12 -23.00
C ALA A 343 -23.99 -9.44 -22.78
N GLN A 344 -24.63 -9.62 -21.60
CA GLN A 344 -25.54 -10.73 -21.34
C GLN A 344 -26.93 -10.23 -20.97
#